data_7aab6319a123edc15151e627b28feb8f
#
_entry.id   7aab6319a123edc15151e627b28feb8f
#
_cell.length_a   1.000
_cell.length_b   1.000
_cell.length_c   1.000
_cell.angle_alpha   90.00
_cell.angle_beta   90.00
_cell.angle_gamma   90.00
#
_symmetry.space_group_name_H-M   'P 1'
#
loop_
_entity.id
_entity.type
_entity.pdbx_description
1 polymer ?
#
loop_
_entity_poly.entity_id
_entity_poly.type
_entity_poly.pdbx_seq_one_letter_code
_entity_poly.pdbx_strand_id
1 'polypeptide(L)'
;MGIDVLNHICGNTTGTLDHIAGLDADAFSLDFKVDLVVAREKLSDRMALIGNIEPSLLLTAESSEIEALSREAVTKARQKGFVLSPGCDVPLESPIENVKRLIDVAGE
;
A
#
# COMPACT_ATOMS: atom_id res chain seq x y z
N MET A 1 -7.07 -24.76 -0.83
CA MET A 1 -5.90 -25.00 0.01
C MET A 1 -5.97 -24.10 1.23
N GLY A 2 -5.54 -24.54 2.39
CA GLY A 2 -5.61 -23.76 3.62
C GLY A 2 -4.44 -22.77 3.81
N ILE A 3 -3.98 -22.15 2.72
CA ILE A 3 -2.86 -21.20 2.76
C ILE A 3 -3.32 -19.88 2.15
N ASP A 4 -3.07 -18.78 2.87
CA ASP A 4 -3.30 -17.45 2.33
C ASP A 4 -2.14 -17.06 1.43
N VAL A 5 -2.43 -16.39 0.31
CA VAL A 5 -1.44 -15.98 -0.68
C VAL A 5 -1.44 -14.46 -0.78
N LEU A 6 -0.26 -13.87 -0.58
CA LEU A 6 -0.02 -12.45 -0.75
C LEU A 6 0.98 -12.25 -1.90
N ASN A 7 0.57 -11.54 -2.94
CA ASN A 7 1.43 -11.20 -4.07
C ASN A 7 1.99 -9.81 -3.92
N HIS A 8 3.25 -9.61 -4.29
CA HIS A 8 3.86 -8.30 -4.42
C HIS A 8 4.55 -8.19 -5.77
N ILE A 9 4.25 -7.13 -6.50
CA ILE A 9 4.89 -6.85 -7.79
C ILE A 9 5.36 -5.40 -7.75
N CYS A 10 6.66 -5.19 -7.90
CA CYS A 10 7.23 -3.85 -7.99
C CYS A 10 6.94 -3.22 -9.35
N GLY A 11 6.93 -1.90 -9.38
CA GLY A 11 6.70 -1.14 -10.59
C GLY A 11 5.23 -0.83 -10.84
N ASN A 12 4.96 -0.11 -11.93
CA ASN A 12 3.61 0.31 -12.26
C ASN A 12 2.82 -0.82 -12.92
N THR A 13 2.02 -1.51 -12.11
CA THR A 13 1.19 -2.62 -12.58
C THR A 13 -0.21 -2.20 -13.01
N THR A 14 -0.47 -0.90 -13.15
CA THR A 14 -1.81 -0.39 -13.50
C THR A 14 -2.39 -1.10 -14.74
N GLY A 15 -1.56 -1.30 -15.76
CA GLY A 15 -1.99 -1.96 -17.00
C GLY A 15 -2.26 -3.45 -16.87
N THR A 16 -1.89 -4.07 -15.76
CA THR A 16 -2.07 -5.51 -15.53
C THR A 16 -3.05 -5.83 -14.40
N LEU A 17 -3.68 -4.81 -13.82
CA LEU A 17 -4.60 -5.01 -12.69
C LEU A 17 -5.76 -5.95 -13.01
N ASP A 18 -6.27 -5.93 -14.23
CA ASP A 18 -7.33 -6.84 -14.63
C ASP A 18 -6.88 -8.30 -14.57
N HIS A 19 -5.63 -8.57 -14.95
CA HIS A 19 -5.06 -9.92 -14.85
C HIS A 19 -4.82 -10.31 -13.39
N ILE A 20 -4.36 -9.36 -12.58
CA ILE A 20 -4.14 -9.59 -11.14
C ILE A 20 -5.46 -9.92 -10.46
N ALA A 21 -6.54 -9.25 -10.85
CA ALA A 21 -7.88 -9.52 -10.31
C ALA A 21 -8.34 -10.96 -10.55
N GLY A 22 -7.83 -11.60 -11.59
CA GLY A 22 -8.15 -12.99 -11.90
C GLY A 22 -7.29 -14.02 -11.17
N LEU A 23 -6.30 -13.57 -10.41
CA LEU A 23 -5.45 -14.49 -9.65
C LEU A 23 -6.17 -14.97 -8.39
N ASP A 24 -5.87 -16.18 -7.97
CA ASP A 24 -6.39 -16.77 -6.75
C ASP A 24 -5.48 -16.38 -5.57
N ALA A 25 -5.45 -15.07 -5.26
CA ALA A 25 -4.66 -14.53 -4.18
C ALA A 25 -5.56 -13.80 -3.18
N ASP A 26 -5.14 -13.79 -1.91
CA ASP A 26 -5.91 -13.16 -0.83
C ASP A 26 -5.58 -11.67 -0.67
N ALA A 27 -4.39 -11.27 -1.07
CA ALA A 27 -3.92 -9.90 -0.96
C ALA A 27 -2.95 -9.55 -2.07
N PHE A 28 -2.90 -8.26 -2.41
CA PHE A 28 -1.95 -7.73 -3.37
C PHE A 28 -1.25 -6.52 -2.79
N SER A 29 0.09 -6.57 -2.78
CA SER A 29 0.94 -5.50 -2.31
C SER A 29 1.34 -4.61 -3.49
N LEU A 30 0.95 -3.35 -3.43
CA LEU A 30 1.07 -2.39 -4.53
C LEU A 30 2.36 -1.57 -4.43
N ASP A 31 3.00 -1.36 -5.58
CA ASP A 31 4.03 -0.36 -5.69
C ASP A 31 3.42 1.05 -5.55
N PHE A 32 4.22 2.02 -5.10
CA PHE A 32 3.73 3.39 -4.91
C PHE A 32 3.29 4.06 -6.23
N LYS A 33 3.72 3.54 -7.35
CA LYS A 33 3.34 4.06 -8.69
C LYS A 33 1.93 3.69 -9.11
N VAL A 34 1.27 2.80 -8.36
CA VAL A 34 -0.10 2.40 -8.66
C VAL A 34 -1.07 3.22 -7.81
N ASP A 35 -2.09 3.80 -8.45
CA ASP A 35 -3.10 4.57 -7.75
C ASP A 35 -4.04 3.62 -6.98
N LEU A 36 -4.18 3.86 -5.68
CA LEU A 36 -5.03 3.05 -4.80
C LEU A 36 -6.50 3.06 -5.21
N VAL A 37 -7.00 4.20 -5.71
CA VAL A 37 -8.40 4.29 -6.16
C VAL A 37 -8.62 3.36 -7.34
N VAL A 38 -7.73 3.42 -8.33
CA VAL A 38 -7.81 2.55 -9.52
C VAL A 38 -7.68 1.08 -9.13
N ALA A 39 -6.73 0.77 -8.25
CA ALA A 39 -6.54 -0.60 -7.78
C ALA A 39 -7.78 -1.12 -7.06
N ARG A 40 -8.40 -0.32 -6.20
CA ARG A 40 -9.60 -0.72 -5.48
C ARG A 40 -10.77 -0.96 -6.43
N GLU A 41 -10.91 -0.15 -7.46
CA GLU A 41 -11.94 -0.35 -8.47
C GLU A 41 -11.75 -1.66 -9.25
N LYS A 42 -10.50 -1.93 -9.66
CA LYS A 42 -10.18 -3.12 -10.45
C LYS A 42 -10.21 -4.41 -9.65
N LEU A 43 -9.70 -4.38 -8.43
CA LEU A 43 -9.59 -5.58 -7.58
C LEU A 43 -10.81 -5.77 -6.68
N SER A 44 -11.63 -4.73 -6.52
CA SER A 44 -12.84 -4.71 -5.70
C SER A 44 -12.60 -5.26 -4.29
N ASP A 45 -13.56 -5.94 -3.69
CA ASP A 45 -13.44 -6.52 -2.34
C ASP A 45 -12.88 -7.95 -2.35
N ARG A 46 -12.52 -8.46 -3.53
CA ARG A 46 -12.04 -9.85 -3.66
C ARG A 46 -10.64 -10.06 -3.09
N MET A 47 -9.89 -8.99 -2.96
CA MET A 47 -8.50 -9.04 -2.57
C MET A 47 -8.18 -7.89 -1.63
N ALA A 48 -7.49 -8.18 -0.53
CA ALA A 48 -6.99 -7.12 0.34
C ALA A 48 -5.86 -6.37 -0.38
N LEU A 49 -5.79 -5.06 -0.15
CA LEU A 49 -4.72 -4.23 -0.71
C LEU A 49 -3.71 -3.90 0.37
N ILE A 50 -2.43 -3.92 0.02
CA ILE A 50 -1.33 -3.57 0.91
C ILE A 50 -0.51 -2.48 0.21
N GLY A 51 -0.28 -1.38 0.85
CA GLY A 51 0.55 -0.32 0.29
C GLY A 51 0.12 1.07 0.75
N ASN A 52 0.50 2.09 0.04
CA ASN A 52 1.56 2.11 -0.98
C ASN A 52 2.27 3.46 -0.92
N ILE A 53 2.70 3.82 0.29
CA ILE A 53 3.44 5.06 0.52
C ILE A 53 4.78 4.99 -0.21
N GLU A 54 5.15 6.05 -0.90
CA GLU A 54 6.43 6.11 -1.60
C GLU A 54 7.59 5.98 -0.61
N PRO A 55 8.41 4.92 -0.72
CA PRO A 55 9.46 4.66 0.26
C PRO A 55 10.47 5.80 0.42
N SER A 56 10.82 6.48 -0.66
CA SER A 56 11.77 7.60 -0.59
C SER A 56 11.27 8.74 0.30
N LEU A 57 9.97 8.92 0.42
CA LEU A 57 9.38 9.95 1.28
C LEU A 57 9.57 9.63 2.76
N LEU A 58 9.70 8.37 3.13
CA LEU A 58 10.04 8.00 4.51
C LEU A 58 11.43 8.50 4.90
N LEU A 59 12.31 8.67 3.91
CA LEU A 59 13.65 9.20 4.13
C LEU A 59 13.68 10.73 4.13
N THR A 60 12.94 11.38 3.22
CA THR A 60 13.11 12.79 2.90
C THR A 60 12.00 13.71 3.41
N ALA A 61 10.80 13.20 3.62
CA ALA A 61 9.67 14.01 4.05
C ALA A 61 9.66 14.22 5.57
N GLU A 62 8.91 15.20 6.02
CA GLU A 62 8.68 15.39 7.44
C GLU A 62 7.57 14.44 7.93
N SER A 63 7.56 14.16 9.24
CA SER A 63 6.60 13.21 9.81
C SER A 63 5.14 13.65 9.64
N SER A 64 4.88 14.97 9.62
CA SER A 64 3.54 15.49 9.36
C SER A 64 3.08 15.19 7.93
N GLU A 65 3.99 15.21 6.97
CA GLU A 65 3.70 14.86 5.58
C GLU A 65 3.43 13.35 5.44
N ILE A 66 4.20 12.52 6.14
CA ILE A 66 3.97 11.08 6.17
C ILE A 66 2.58 10.78 6.74
N GLU A 67 2.20 11.48 7.82
CA GLU A 67 0.86 11.33 8.39
C GLU A 67 -0.24 11.65 7.40
N ALA A 68 -0.12 12.79 6.69
CA ALA A 68 -1.11 13.21 5.71
C ALA A 68 -1.22 12.21 4.56
N LEU A 69 -0.09 11.75 4.02
CA LEU A 69 -0.06 10.76 2.95
C LEU A 69 -0.65 9.42 3.39
N SER A 70 -0.37 9.03 4.62
CA SER A 70 -0.89 7.79 5.18
C SER A 70 -2.41 7.83 5.32
N ARG A 71 -2.95 8.94 5.82
CA ARG A 71 -4.41 9.13 5.94
C ARG A 71 -5.08 9.17 4.57
N GLU A 72 -4.44 9.81 3.61
CA GLU A 72 -4.92 9.85 2.23
C GLU A 72 -4.98 8.45 1.63
N ALA A 73 -3.96 7.63 1.85
CA ALA A 73 -3.92 6.25 1.37
C ALA A 73 -5.07 5.42 1.95
N VAL A 74 -5.31 5.52 3.26
CA VAL A 74 -6.41 4.82 3.92
C VAL A 74 -7.76 5.23 3.33
N THR A 75 -7.94 6.53 3.08
CA THR A 75 -9.17 7.05 2.48
C THR A 75 -9.36 6.54 1.05
N LYS A 76 -8.31 6.58 0.24
CA LYS A 76 -8.35 6.09 -1.15
C LYS A 76 -8.66 4.60 -1.23
N ALA A 77 -8.15 3.81 -0.29
CA ALA A 77 -8.40 2.38 -0.24
C ALA A 77 -9.77 2.03 0.36
N ARG A 78 -10.55 3.03 0.80
CA ARG A 78 -11.87 2.89 1.40
C ARG A 78 -11.85 2.12 2.73
N GLN A 79 -10.73 2.09 3.39
CA GLN A 79 -10.53 1.55 4.75
C GLN A 79 -10.91 0.06 4.94
N LYS A 80 -11.39 -0.61 3.94
CA LYS A 80 -11.83 -2.00 4.03
C LYS A 80 -10.86 -2.92 3.31
N GLY A 81 -10.34 -3.94 4.01
CA GLY A 81 -9.39 -4.87 3.43
C GLY A 81 -8.12 -4.16 2.97
N PHE A 82 -7.59 -3.29 3.81
CA PHE A 82 -6.40 -2.50 3.49
C PHE A 82 -5.36 -2.59 4.61
N VAL A 83 -4.11 -2.83 4.23
CA VAL A 83 -2.97 -2.78 5.12
C VAL A 83 -2.08 -1.61 4.67
N LEU A 84 -1.94 -0.62 5.53
CA LEU A 84 -1.09 0.54 5.24
C LEU A 84 0.37 0.12 5.31
N SER A 85 1.11 0.40 4.25
CA SER A 85 2.50 -0.05 4.10
C SER A 85 3.24 0.86 3.14
N PRO A 86 4.57 0.92 3.21
CA PRO A 86 5.34 1.45 2.08
C PRO A 86 5.09 0.59 0.84
N GLY A 87 5.23 1.20 -0.33
CA GLY A 87 5.00 0.50 -1.59
C GLY A 87 6.17 -0.37 -2.04
N CYS A 88 7.28 -0.34 -1.30
CA CYS A 88 8.45 -1.16 -1.54
C CYS A 88 9.34 -1.10 -0.29
N ASP A 89 10.59 -1.52 -0.38
CA ASP A 89 11.51 -1.55 0.76
C ASP A 89 11.72 -0.17 1.38
N VAL A 90 11.72 -0.11 2.71
CA VAL A 90 12.00 1.11 3.46
C VAL A 90 13.50 1.42 3.37
N PRO A 91 13.90 2.64 2.97
CA PRO A 91 15.32 3.00 2.98
C PRO A 91 15.91 2.86 4.38
N LEU A 92 17.09 2.28 4.48
CA LEU A 92 17.74 1.97 5.76
C LEU A 92 17.94 3.20 6.65
N GLU A 93 18.15 4.37 6.06
CA GLU A 93 18.43 5.60 6.80
C GLU A 93 17.16 6.41 7.08
N SER A 94 15.97 5.86 6.85
CA SER A 94 14.73 6.56 7.14
C SER A 94 14.62 6.91 8.62
N PRO A 95 14.27 8.17 8.96
CA PRO A 95 14.07 8.54 10.37
C PRO A 95 12.99 7.66 11.00
N ILE A 96 13.27 7.15 12.18
CA ILE A 96 12.36 6.26 12.87
C ILE A 96 11.00 6.96 13.17
N GLU A 97 11.03 8.27 13.33
CA GLU A 97 9.80 9.06 13.52
C GLU A 97 8.84 8.95 12.37
N ASN A 98 9.37 8.89 11.12
CA ASN A 98 8.54 8.75 9.94
C ASN A 98 7.89 7.37 9.88
N VAL A 99 8.65 6.32 10.18
CA VAL A 99 8.13 4.95 10.23
C VAL A 99 7.08 4.83 11.32
N LYS A 100 7.36 5.40 12.50
CA LYS A 100 6.39 5.40 13.62
C LYS A 100 5.10 6.12 13.24
N ARG A 101 5.18 7.22 12.53
CA ARG A 101 4.01 7.99 12.14
C ARG A 101 3.10 7.18 11.22
N LEU A 102 3.70 6.42 10.29
CA LEU A 102 2.95 5.53 9.42
C LEU A 102 2.23 4.45 10.25
N ILE A 103 2.93 3.85 11.20
CA ILE A 103 2.37 2.83 12.09
C ILE A 103 1.23 3.40 12.93
N ASP A 104 1.38 4.62 13.46
CA ASP A 104 0.35 5.27 14.27
C ASP A 104 -0.94 5.47 13.47
N VAL A 105 -0.83 5.90 12.22
CA VAL A 105 -2.01 6.06 11.35
C VAL A 105 -2.66 4.70 11.08
N ALA A 106 -1.87 3.67 10.85
CA ALA A 106 -2.40 2.32 10.60
C ALA A 106 -3.17 1.77 11.81
N GLY A 107 -2.80 2.18 13.02
CA GLY A 107 -3.44 1.72 14.24
C GLY A 107 -4.70 2.49 14.64
N GLU A 108 -5.07 3.52 13.89
CA GLU A 108 -6.26 4.33 14.20
C GLU A 108 -7.59 3.67 13.88
#